data_9b205ffdee927d0fe90ef62acaa2c4bb
#
_entry.id   9b205ffdee927d0fe90ef62acaa2c4bb
#
_cell.length_a   1.000
_cell.length_b   1.000
_cell.length_c   1.000
_cell.angle_alpha   90.00
_cell.angle_beta   90.00
_cell.angle_gamma   90.00
#
_symmetry.space_group_name_H-M   'P 1'
#
loop_
_entity.id
_entity.type
_entity.pdbx_description
1 polymer ?
#
loop_
_entity_poly.entity_id
_entity_poly.type
_entity_poly.pdbx_seq_one_letter_code
_entity_poly.pdbx_strand_id
1 'polypeptide(L)'
;MKRVVLGLGTNLGDRRENLRAALEALSHLPKTEVENVSSVWQTAPFDVPDEQQDYWNICVLLKTELSPSAVLGACLGIEAAMGRVREIYHGARCMDLDVLLYEGFTQREKELNV
;
A
#
# COMPACT_ATOMS: atom_id res chain seq x y z
N MET A 1 -8.58 -19.23 -2.68
CA MET A 1 -7.89 -17.94 -2.51
C MET A 1 -8.82 -16.89 -1.94
N LYS A 2 -8.27 -15.99 -1.15
CA LYS A 2 -9.01 -14.87 -0.57
C LYS A 2 -8.74 -13.60 -1.36
N ARG A 3 -9.74 -12.74 -1.44
CA ARG A 3 -9.59 -11.42 -2.04
C ARG A 3 -9.16 -10.42 -0.99
N VAL A 4 -8.21 -9.58 -1.36
CA VAL A 4 -7.65 -8.56 -0.46
C VAL A 4 -7.61 -7.24 -1.23
N VAL A 5 -8.08 -6.17 -0.59
CA VAL A 5 -7.99 -4.83 -1.16
C VAL A 5 -6.89 -4.07 -0.43
N LEU A 6 -5.94 -3.56 -1.20
CA LEU A 6 -4.87 -2.72 -0.68
C LEU A 6 -5.04 -1.29 -1.15
N GLY A 7 -4.67 -0.35 -0.30
CA GLY A 7 -4.52 1.05 -0.70
C GLY A 7 -3.04 1.35 -0.83
N LEU A 8 -2.65 1.98 -1.93
CA LEU A 8 -1.29 2.41 -2.19
C LEU A 8 -1.27 3.91 -2.37
N GLY A 9 -0.32 4.58 -1.70
CA GLY A 9 -0.17 6.03 -1.82
C GLY A 9 1.30 6.43 -1.83
N THR A 10 1.61 7.46 -2.61
CA THR A 10 2.97 7.97 -2.73
C THR A 10 2.95 9.47 -3.01
N ASN A 11 3.82 10.23 -2.33
CA ASN A 11 3.97 11.65 -2.59
C ASN A 11 5.43 12.12 -2.56
N LEU A 12 6.37 11.20 -2.80
CA LEU A 12 7.80 11.52 -2.82
C LEU A 12 8.43 11.02 -4.11
N GLY A 13 9.17 11.91 -4.78
CA GLY A 13 9.89 11.55 -5.99
C GLY A 13 8.98 11.29 -7.18
N ASP A 14 9.33 10.29 -7.98
CA ASP A 14 8.55 9.90 -9.16
C ASP A 14 7.39 9.00 -8.75
N ARG A 15 6.22 9.62 -8.56
CA ARG A 15 5.03 8.92 -8.06
C ARG A 15 4.57 7.81 -8.98
N ARG A 16 4.65 8.03 -10.30
CA ARG A 16 4.26 7.01 -11.28
C ARG A 16 5.14 5.78 -11.17
N GLU A 17 6.46 6.00 -11.13
CA GLU A 17 7.42 4.91 -11.01
C GLU A 17 7.29 4.19 -9.67
N ASN A 18 7.02 4.92 -8.60
CA ASN A 18 6.82 4.31 -7.29
C ASN A 18 5.62 3.36 -7.29
N LEU A 19 4.49 3.79 -7.89
CA LEU A 19 3.31 2.92 -8.01
C LEU A 19 3.62 1.70 -8.87
N ARG A 20 4.31 1.90 -9.98
CA ARG A 20 4.70 0.78 -10.85
C ARG A 20 5.57 -0.24 -10.11
N ALA A 21 6.56 0.24 -9.37
CA ALA A 21 7.46 -0.63 -8.63
C ALA A 21 6.73 -1.41 -7.55
N ALA A 22 5.80 -0.77 -6.85
CA ALA A 22 5.00 -1.44 -5.82
C ALA A 22 4.11 -2.52 -6.43
N LEU A 23 3.46 -2.23 -7.57
CA LEU A 23 2.64 -3.22 -8.27
C LEU A 23 3.47 -4.41 -8.72
N GLU A 24 4.67 -4.16 -9.23
CA GLU A 24 5.57 -5.23 -9.65
C GLU A 24 5.94 -6.11 -8.45
N ALA A 25 6.27 -5.50 -7.31
CA ALA A 25 6.59 -6.25 -6.10
C ALA A 25 5.41 -7.10 -5.64
N LEU A 26 4.20 -6.56 -5.67
CA LEU A 26 3.00 -7.32 -5.31
C LEU A 26 2.76 -8.50 -6.24
N SER A 27 3.03 -8.32 -7.54
CA SER A 27 2.83 -9.38 -8.52
C SER A 27 3.81 -10.54 -8.34
N HIS A 28 4.90 -10.34 -7.61
CA HIS A 28 5.90 -11.37 -7.33
C HIS A 28 5.71 -12.07 -5.99
N LEU A 29 4.69 -11.69 -5.21
CA LEU A 29 4.42 -12.38 -3.94
C LEU A 29 4.00 -13.82 -4.20
N PRO A 30 4.44 -14.77 -3.35
CA PRO A 30 4.06 -16.17 -3.54
C PRO A 30 2.56 -16.36 -3.37
N LYS A 31 2.00 -17.27 -4.16
CA LYS A 31 0.57 -17.67 -4.07
C LYS A 31 -0.38 -16.48 -4.12
N THR A 32 -0.03 -15.46 -4.89
CA THR A 32 -0.76 -14.19 -4.94
C THR A 32 -0.82 -13.70 -6.38
N GLU A 33 -1.98 -13.17 -6.75
CA GLU A 33 -2.21 -12.59 -8.08
C GLU A 33 -2.79 -11.19 -7.92
N VAL A 34 -2.29 -10.25 -8.72
CA VAL A 34 -2.91 -8.93 -8.84
C VAL A 34 -4.09 -9.08 -9.80
N GLU A 35 -5.30 -8.99 -9.28
CA GLU A 35 -6.52 -9.22 -10.07
C GLU A 35 -6.99 -7.95 -10.76
N ASN A 36 -6.89 -6.82 -10.09
CA ASN A 36 -7.36 -5.55 -10.64
C ASN A 36 -6.66 -4.38 -9.97
N VAL A 37 -6.58 -3.27 -10.70
CA VAL A 37 -5.97 -2.03 -10.20
C VAL A 37 -6.89 -0.88 -10.59
N SER A 38 -7.18 0.00 -9.64
CA SER A 38 -8.02 1.18 -9.90
C SER A 38 -7.26 2.23 -10.72
N SER A 39 -7.98 3.24 -11.18
CA SER A 39 -7.35 4.44 -11.71
C SER A 39 -6.68 5.21 -10.56
N VAL A 40 -5.79 6.13 -10.91
CA VAL A 40 -5.10 6.99 -9.95
C VAL A 40 -6.00 8.15 -9.55
N TRP A 41 -6.00 8.49 -8.25
CA TRP A 41 -6.59 9.76 -7.81
C TRP A 41 -5.60 10.51 -6.92
N GLN A 42 -5.75 11.82 -6.85
CA GLN A 42 -4.86 12.69 -6.07
C GLN A 42 -5.52 13.16 -4.79
N THR A 43 -4.73 13.26 -3.73
CA THR A 43 -5.16 13.86 -2.47
C THR A 43 -4.06 14.76 -1.93
N ALA A 44 -4.46 15.86 -1.30
CA ALA A 44 -3.51 16.75 -0.68
C ALA A 44 -2.93 16.12 0.60
N PRO A 45 -1.63 16.39 0.89
CA PRO A 45 -1.07 15.94 2.17
C PRO A 45 -1.75 16.66 3.31
N PHE A 46 -1.89 15.98 4.45
CA PHE A 46 -2.59 16.50 5.61
C PHE A 46 -1.62 16.71 6.78
N ASP A 47 -1.72 17.89 7.41
CA ASP A 47 -0.95 18.20 8.62
C ASP A 47 0.54 17.91 8.45
N VAL A 48 1.13 18.45 7.38
CA VAL A 48 2.53 18.19 7.05
C VAL A 48 3.41 19.35 7.55
N PRO A 49 4.67 19.05 7.92
CA PRO A 49 5.58 20.09 8.44
C PRO A 49 6.23 20.94 7.35
N ASP A 50 6.15 20.51 6.10
CA ASP A 50 6.80 21.18 4.98
C ASP A 50 5.95 21.11 3.73
N GLU A 51 6.42 21.73 2.66
CA GLU A 51 5.75 21.68 1.37
C GLU A 51 6.00 20.33 0.72
N GLN A 52 4.93 19.63 0.35
CA GLN A 52 4.99 18.30 -0.23
C GLN A 52 4.11 18.20 -1.46
N GLN A 53 4.45 17.27 -2.36
CA GLN A 53 3.60 16.92 -3.49
C GLN A 53 2.30 16.29 -3.00
N ASP A 54 1.25 16.41 -3.81
CA ASP A 54 0.02 15.66 -3.56
C ASP A 54 0.29 14.15 -3.67
N TYR A 55 -0.46 13.38 -2.92
CA TYR A 55 -0.44 11.93 -3.03
C TYR A 55 -1.08 11.48 -4.34
N TRP A 56 -0.48 10.49 -4.95
CA TRP A 56 -1.13 9.66 -5.95
C TRP A 56 -1.53 8.36 -5.28
N ASN A 57 -2.80 7.99 -5.43
CA ASN A 57 -3.39 6.85 -4.76
C ASN A 57 -4.00 5.89 -5.75
N ILE A 58 -3.90 4.59 -5.46
CA ILE A 58 -4.63 3.54 -6.17
C ILE A 58 -5.13 2.52 -5.17
N CYS A 59 -6.16 1.77 -5.58
CA CYS A 59 -6.57 0.55 -4.89
C CYS A 59 -6.18 -0.64 -5.74
N VAL A 60 -5.74 -1.69 -5.09
CA VAL A 60 -5.33 -2.93 -5.76
C VAL A 60 -6.14 -4.08 -5.18
N LEU A 61 -6.71 -4.89 -6.06
CA LEU A 61 -7.39 -6.12 -5.66
C LEU A 61 -6.46 -7.29 -5.90
N LEU A 62 -6.15 -8.02 -4.84
CA LEU A 62 -5.35 -9.23 -4.91
C LEU A 62 -6.22 -10.45 -4.67
N LYS A 63 -5.80 -11.57 -5.24
CA LYS A 63 -6.22 -12.90 -4.81
C LYS A 63 -5.02 -13.57 -4.19
N THR A 64 -5.16 -14.13 -3.00
CA THR A 64 -4.01 -14.70 -2.29
C THR A 64 -4.39 -15.88 -1.42
N GLU A 65 -3.42 -16.79 -1.24
CA GLU A 65 -3.50 -17.85 -0.23
C GLU A 65 -2.76 -17.46 1.04
N LEU A 66 -2.12 -16.29 1.06
CA LEU A 66 -1.42 -15.82 2.25
C LEU A 66 -2.41 -15.41 3.33
N SER A 67 -2.02 -15.61 4.59
CA SER A 67 -2.80 -15.17 5.73
C SER A 67 -2.82 -13.63 5.82
N PRO A 68 -3.76 -13.04 6.59
CA PRO A 68 -3.75 -11.59 6.79
C PRO A 68 -2.42 -11.08 7.34
N SER A 69 -1.84 -11.79 8.28
CA SER A 69 -0.54 -11.41 8.86
C SER A 69 0.56 -11.44 7.82
N ALA A 70 0.56 -12.43 6.95
CA ALA A 70 1.56 -12.54 5.89
C ALA A 70 1.41 -11.42 4.87
N VAL A 71 0.17 -11.07 4.51
CA VAL A 71 -0.08 -9.94 3.60
C VAL A 71 0.41 -8.63 4.23
N LEU A 72 0.11 -8.42 5.50
CA LEU A 72 0.59 -7.23 6.21
C LEU A 72 2.11 -7.17 6.22
N GLY A 73 2.75 -8.30 6.55
CA GLY A 73 4.22 -8.38 6.55
C GLY A 73 4.82 -8.10 5.17
N ALA A 74 4.19 -8.60 4.12
CA ALA A 74 4.62 -8.32 2.75
C ALA A 74 4.53 -6.84 2.43
N CYS A 75 3.44 -6.19 2.81
CA CYS A 75 3.28 -4.74 2.60
C CYS A 75 4.36 -3.95 3.33
N LEU A 76 4.63 -4.29 4.59
CA LEU A 76 5.68 -3.63 5.36
C LEU A 76 7.06 -3.86 4.73
N GLY A 77 7.31 -5.07 4.22
CA GLY A 77 8.55 -5.38 3.55
C GLY A 77 8.75 -4.57 2.27
N ILE A 78 7.69 -4.40 1.49
CA ILE A 78 7.74 -3.59 0.26
C ILE A 78 8.02 -2.13 0.61
N GLU A 79 7.34 -1.58 1.61
CA GLU A 79 7.59 -0.22 2.08
C GLU A 79 9.05 -0.02 2.48
N ALA A 80 9.61 -0.97 3.22
CA ALA A 80 10.99 -0.91 3.65
C ALA A 80 11.95 -1.00 2.47
N ALA A 81 11.67 -1.88 1.52
CA ALA A 81 12.50 -2.04 0.33
C ALA A 81 12.48 -0.80 -0.56
N MET A 82 11.42 -0.03 -0.54
CA MET A 82 11.30 1.21 -1.31
C MET A 82 11.86 2.42 -0.57
N GLY A 83 12.57 2.19 0.53
CA GLY A 83 13.29 3.25 1.22
C GLY A 83 12.44 4.16 2.08
N ARG A 84 11.37 3.62 2.68
CA ARG A 84 10.53 4.40 3.56
C ARG A 84 11.33 4.92 4.75
N VAL A 85 11.28 6.24 4.97
CA VAL A 85 11.97 6.91 6.07
C VAL A 85 10.93 7.49 7.02
N ARG A 86 11.12 7.25 8.32
CA ARG A 86 10.18 7.69 9.35
C ARG A 86 10.76 8.75 10.29
N GLU A 87 11.74 9.48 9.81
CA GLU A 87 12.44 10.47 10.63
C GLU A 87 11.63 11.73 10.86
N ILE A 88 10.71 12.04 9.95
CA ILE A 88 9.90 13.25 10.02
C ILE A 88 8.45 12.86 10.16
N TYR A 89 7.80 13.33 11.24
CA TYR A 89 6.37 13.11 11.44
C TYR A 89 5.58 13.74 10.30
N HIS A 90 4.71 12.96 9.67
CA HIS A 90 3.97 13.36 8.46
C HIS A 90 4.87 13.78 7.31
N GLY A 91 6.10 13.30 7.27
CA GLY A 91 7.00 13.52 6.15
C GLY A 91 6.51 12.83 4.88
N ALA A 92 7.02 13.29 3.73
CA ALA A 92 6.68 12.71 2.44
C ALA A 92 7.03 11.22 2.39
N ARG A 93 6.22 10.43 1.66
CA ARG A 93 6.35 8.98 1.60
C ARG A 93 6.62 8.50 0.20
N CYS A 94 7.66 7.68 0.06
CA CYS A 94 7.92 6.97 -1.19
C CYS A 94 6.78 6.00 -1.50
N MET A 95 6.31 5.26 -0.49
CA MET A 95 5.17 4.36 -0.66
C MET A 95 4.54 4.04 0.69
N ASP A 96 3.22 4.13 0.73
CA ASP A 96 2.39 3.62 1.82
C ASP A 96 1.52 2.51 1.26
N LEU A 97 1.52 1.35 1.93
CA LEU A 97 0.63 0.24 1.57
C LEU A 97 -0.22 -0.10 2.79
N ASP A 98 -1.53 -0.05 2.60
CA ASP A 98 -2.48 -0.38 3.66
C ASP A 98 -3.38 -1.53 3.25
N VAL A 99 -3.59 -2.48 4.15
CA VAL A 99 -4.59 -3.52 3.93
C VAL A 99 -5.94 -2.95 4.33
N LEU A 100 -6.78 -2.68 3.34
CA LEU A 100 -8.08 -2.06 3.56
C LEU A 100 -9.15 -3.09 3.86
N LEU A 101 -9.06 -4.25 3.22
CA LEU A 101 -10.06 -5.30 3.35
C LEU A 101 -9.42 -6.65 3.06
N TYR A 102 -9.72 -7.63 3.90
CA TYR A 102 -9.35 -9.02 3.67
C TYR A 102 -10.62 -9.84 3.74
N GLU A 103 -10.91 -10.59 2.67
CA GLU A 103 -12.14 -11.36 2.55
C GLU A 103 -12.33 -12.31 3.72
N GLY A 104 -13.52 -12.29 4.30
CA GLY A 104 -13.85 -13.14 5.43
C GLY A 104 -13.51 -12.57 6.80
N PHE A 105 -12.84 -11.41 6.85
CA PHE A 105 -12.52 -10.76 8.12
C PHE A 105 -13.58 -9.73 8.48
N THR A 106 -13.99 -9.75 9.75
CA THR A 106 -15.00 -8.85 10.26
C THR A 106 -14.39 -7.54 10.75
N GLN A 107 -15.25 -6.59 11.12
CA GLN A 107 -14.83 -5.32 11.67
C GLN A 107 -13.91 -5.48 12.88
N ARG A 108 -14.18 -6.48 13.72
CA ARG A 108 -13.40 -6.72 14.93
C ARG A 108 -11.97 -7.16 14.62
N GLU A 109 -11.80 -7.84 13.52
CA GLU A 109 -10.50 -8.40 13.11
C GLU A 109 -9.62 -7.39 12.39
N LYS A 110 -10.12 -6.21 12.15
CA LYS A 110 -9.34 -5.13 11.51
C LYS A 110 -8.15 -4.69 12.34
N GLU A 111 -8.10 -5.03 13.60
CA GLU A 111 -6.93 -4.74 14.43
C GLU A 111 -5.65 -5.35 13.87
N LEU A 112 -5.77 -6.38 13.06
CA LEU A 112 -4.63 -6.98 12.39
C LEU A 112 -4.00 -6.05 11.35
N ASN A 113 -4.72 -5.04 10.91
CA ASN A 113 -4.32 -4.19 9.80
C ASN A 113 -3.68 -2.87 10.21
N VAL A 114 -3.52 -2.65 11.46
CA VAL A 114 -2.97 -1.38 11.95
C VAL A 114 -1.46 -1.35 12.03
#